data_1416ba46283237c5d2bd9665e76b6ab4
#
_entry.id   1416ba46283237c5d2bd9665e76b6ab4
#
_cell.length_a   1.000
_cell.length_b   1.000
_cell.length_c   1.000
_cell.angle_alpha   90.00
_cell.angle_beta   90.00
_cell.angle_gamma   90.00
#
_symmetry.space_group_name_H-M   'P 1'
#
loop_
_entity.id
_entity.type
_entity.pdbx_description
1 polymer ?
#
loop_
_entity_poly.entity_id
_entity_poly.type
_entity_poly.pdbx_seq_one_letter_code
_entity_poly.pdbx_strand_id
1 'polypeptide(L)'
;MSEPYITADYGSYNGMNGNNINDVYVDEEDRIWLANYPTGITIRNNRYGSYDLIRHSLGNTRSLVNDQVHDVVEDSDGDLWFATSNGISFYQTDTKEWRSFFSSFDPVPNDENHIFLALCEVSPGVMWAGGYTSGIYKIEKKKGFKVTYLSPAAIAGVRPDQYIYDIKKDSGGDIWSGGYYHLKRINLETKNVRLYPGVSSITTIQEKDSRQM
;
A
#
# COMPACT_ATOMS: atom_id res chain seq x y z
N MET A 1 13.41 15.53 29.11
CA MET A 1 14.45 15.05 28.20
C MET A 1 13.79 14.85 26.86
N SER A 2 14.18 15.60 25.83
CA SER A 2 13.65 15.38 24.48
C SER A 2 14.21 14.05 23.97
N GLU A 3 13.35 13.14 23.56
CA GLU A 3 13.79 11.93 22.89
C GLU A 3 14.61 12.30 21.65
N PRO A 4 15.72 11.62 21.39
CA PRO A 4 16.54 11.94 20.22
C PRO A 4 15.74 11.63 18.94
N TYR A 5 15.75 12.56 18.00
CA TYR A 5 15.21 12.31 16.68
C TYR A 5 15.90 11.10 16.02
N ILE A 6 15.12 10.18 15.49
CA ILE A 6 15.67 9.07 14.72
C ILE A 6 16.04 9.63 13.35
N THR A 7 17.32 9.67 13.03
CA THR A 7 17.82 10.10 11.72
C THR A 7 18.46 8.93 10.98
N ALA A 8 18.43 8.99 9.65
CA ALA A 8 19.15 8.00 8.85
C ALA A 8 20.66 8.14 9.11
N ASP A 9 21.28 7.04 9.45
CA ASP A 9 22.72 6.91 9.50
C ASP A 9 23.19 6.05 8.32
N TYR A 10 23.62 6.70 7.26
CA TYR A 10 24.07 6.03 6.02
C TYR A 10 25.35 5.19 6.16
N GLY A 11 25.98 5.22 7.32
CA GLY A 11 27.25 4.52 7.58
C GLY A 11 27.18 3.40 8.62
N SER A 12 26.09 3.26 9.38
CA SER A 12 25.97 2.25 10.42
C SER A 12 24.87 1.21 10.12
N TYR A 13 25.14 -0.04 10.49
CA TYR A 13 24.14 -1.12 10.47
C TYR A 13 22.99 -0.93 11.48
N ASN A 14 23.04 0.15 12.27
CA ASN A 14 22.15 0.40 13.41
C ASN A 14 21.25 1.64 13.20
N GLY A 15 21.01 2.08 11.98
CA GLY A 15 20.19 3.26 11.67
C GLY A 15 19.12 3.02 10.62
N MET A 16 18.22 4.01 10.47
CA MET A 16 17.27 4.03 9.37
C MET A 16 18.00 4.12 8.03
N ASN A 17 17.47 3.41 7.03
CA ASN A 17 18.06 3.36 5.70
C ASN A 17 17.63 4.52 4.77
N GLY A 18 17.09 5.57 5.29
CA GLY A 18 16.66 6.76 4.54
C GLY A 18 15.78 7.67 5.37
N ASN A 19 15.71 8.94 5.01
CA ASN A 19 14.89 9.94 5.71
C ASN A 19 13.55 10.21 5.03
N ASN A 20 13.31 9.66 3.85
CA ASN A 20 12.05 9.83 3.14
C ASN A 20 11.15 8.62 3.42
N ILE A 21 10.22 8.81 4.33
CA ILE A 21 9.26 7.79 4.78
C ILE A 21 7.91 8.10 4.15
N ASN A 22 7.41 7.20 3.32
CA ASN A 22 6.11 7.32 2.68
C ASN A 22 4.99 6.79 3.55
N ASP A 23 5.26 5.73 4.33
CA ASP A 23 4.26 5.14 5.21
C ASP A 23 4.89 4.47 6.44
N VAL A 24 4.11 4.31 7.50
CA VAL A 24 4.50 3.73 8.79
C VAL A 24 3.43 2.76 9.26
N TYR A 25 3.84 1.54 9.56
CA TYR A 25 2.99 0.53 10.17
C TYR A 25 3.61 0.00 11.46
N VAL A 26 2.80 -0.23 12.50
CA VAL A 26 3.23 -0.82 13.78
C VAL A 26 2.53 -2.15 13.95
N ASP A 27 3.31 -3.23 14.05
CA ASP A 27 2.77 -4.57 14.21
C ASP A 27 2.46 -4.94 15.68
N GLU A 28 1.86 -6.11 15.90
CA GLU A 28 1.49 -6.60 17.22
C GLU A 28 2.70 -6.86 18.16
N GLU A 29 3.90 -7.00 17.61
CA GLU A 29 5.15 -7.15 18.37
C GLU A 29 5.81 -5.81 18.71
N ASP A 30 5.13 -4.68 18.46
CA ASP A 30 5.60 -3.30 18.65
C ASP A 30 6.84 -2.98 17.81
N ARG A 31 6.96 -3.64 16.62
CA ARG A 31 7.97 -3.28 15.64
C ARG A 31 7.39 -2.21 14.70
N ILE A 32 8.22 -1.24 14.35
CA ILE A 32 7.84 -0.17 13.43
C ILE A 32 8.39 -0.50 12.06
N TRP A 33 7.50 -0.66 11.09
CA TRP A 33 7.81 -0.85 9.69
C TRP A 33 7.74 0.49 8.97
N LEU A 34 8.82 0.88 8.33
CA LEU A 34 8.95 2.15 7.63
C LEU A 34 9.12 1.89 6.14
N ALA A 35 8.14 2.34 5.35
CA ALA A 35 8.24 2.34 3.90
C ALA A 35 9.16 3.48 3.46
N ASN A 36 10.42 3.16 3.18
CA ASN A 36 11.43 4.14 2.79
C ASN A 36 11.51 4.30 1.27
N TYR A 37 11.62 5.55 0.82
CA TYR A 37 11.84 5.87 -0.58
C TYR A 37 13.24 6.48 -0.78
N PRO A 38 14.08 5.97 -1.64
CA PRO A 38 13.94 4.76 -2.50
C PRO A 38 14.69 3.55 -1.94
N THR A 39 14.69 3.31 -0.63
CA THR A 39 15.67 2.44 0.02
C THR A 39 15.10 1.17 0.66
N GLY A 40 13.87 0.80 0.31
CA GLY A 40 13.21 -0.43 0.77
C GLY A 40 12.44 -0.24 2.07
N ILE A 41 12.49 -1.22 2.95
CA ILE A 41 11.80 -1.21 4.23
C ILE A 41 12.82 -1.25 5.36
N THR A 42 12.64 -0.37 6.34
CA THR A 42 13.33 -0.45 7.63
C THR A 42 12.35 -0.98 8.67
N ILE A 43 12.76 -1.99 9.43
CA ILE A 43 12.01 -2.47 10.59
C ILE A 43 12.78 -2.06 11.84
N ARG A 44 12.17 -1.24 12.69
CA ARG A 44 12.73 -0.90 14.00
C ARG A 44 12.10 -1.78 15.05
N ASN A 45 12.92 -2.54 15.75
CA ASN A 45 12.48 -3.28 16.93
C ASN A 45 12.59 -2.37 18.18
N ASN A 46 11.45 -1.94 18.72
CA ASN A 46 11.43 -1.04 19.87
C ASN A 46 12.01 -1.67 21.13
N ARG A 47 11.88 -2.99 21.30
CA ARG A 47 12.37 -3.70 22.50
C ARG A 47 13.89 -3.75 22.58
N TYR A 48 14.56 -3.90 21.43
CA TYR A 48 16.01 -4.09 21.35
C TYR A 48 16.75 -2.90 20.75
N GLY A 49 16.03 -1.91 20.21
CA GLY A 49 16.61 -0.78 19.49
C GLY A 49 17.36 -1.17 18.21
N SER A 50 17.14 -2.40 17.71
CA SER A 50 17.77 -2.89 16.48
C SER A 50 16.96 -2.49 15.25
N TYR A 51 17.66 -2.49 14.11
CA TYR A 51 17.07 -2.22 12.81
C TYR A 51 17.36 -3.38 11.86
N ASP A 52 16.31 -3.84 11.17
CA ASP A 52 16.41 -4.79 10.08
C ASP A 52 16.07 -4.08 8.77
N LEU A 53 16.76 -4.44 7.69
CA LEU A 53 16.54 -3.86 6.37
C LEU A 53 16.05 -4.92 5.40
N ILE A 54 14.93 -4.63 4.72
CA ILE A 54 14.41 -5.45 3.65
C ILE A 54 14.54 -4.67 2.34
N ARG A 55 15.19 -5.28 1.36
CA ARG A 55 15.47 -4.69 0.05
C ARG A 55 15.17 -5.63 -1.09
N HIS A 56 15.02 -5.03 -2.26
CA HIS A 56 15.05 -5.77 -3.51
C HIS A 56 16.39 -6.46 -3.71
N SER A 57 16.37 -7.70 -4.14
CA SER A 57 17.56 -8.47 -4.50
C SER A 57 17.38 -9.06 -5.89
N LEU A 58 18.20 -8.62 -6.84
CA LEU A 58 18.09 -9.04 -8.22
C LEU A 58 18.22 -10.56 -8.35
N GLY A 59 17.28 -11.19 -9.04
CA GLY A 59 17.21 -12.64 -9.23
C GLY A 59 16.72 -13.43 -8.01
N ASN A 60 16.38 -12.76 -6.91
CA ASN A 60 15.80 -13.39 -5.73
C ASN A 60 14.28 -13.11 -5.67
N THR A 61 13.45 -14.09 -5.99
CA THR A 61 11.99 -13.97 -5.92
C THR A 61 11.43 -13.93 -4.49
N ARG A 62 12.29 -14.12 -3.47
CA ARG A 62 11.96 -14.05 -2.04
C ARG A 62 12.46 -12.75 -1.42
N SER A 63 12.28 -11.64 -2.11
CA SER A 63 12.64 -10.30 -1.66
C SER A 63 11.59 -9.31 -2.12
N LEU A 64 11.69 -8.05 -1.67
CA LEU A 64 10.90 -6.95 -2.25
C LEU A 64 11.04 -6.93 -3.77
N VAL A 65 9.94 -6.63 -4.46
CA VAL A 65 9.95 -6.47 -5.92
C VAL A 65 10.64 -5.19 -6.36
N ASN A 66 10.64 -4.16 -5.49
CA ASN A 66 11.31 -2.89 -5.74
C ASN A 66 11.54 -2.14 -4.42
N ASP A 67 12.63 -1.35 -4.33
CA ASP A 67 13.00 -0.59 -3.13
C ASP A 67 12.23 0.72 -2.95
N GLN A 68 11.48 1.17 -3.96
CA GLN A 68 10.65 2.37 -3.86
C GLN A 68 9.27 1.99 -3.31
N VAL A 69 9.16 1.91 -1.99
CA VAL A 69 7.93 1.52 -1.29
C VAL A 69 7.08 2.75 -0.99
N HIS A 70 5.79 2.67 -1.30
CA HIS A 70 4.83 3.77 -1.19
C HIS A 70 3.83 3.58 -0.07
N ASP A 71 3.39 2.34 0.16
CA ASP A 71 2.34 2.02 1.14
C ASP A 71 2.60 0.65 1.76
N VAL A 72 2.21 0.45 3.02
CA VAL A 72 2.27 -0.83 3.73
C VAL A 72 0.95 -1.11 4.42
N VAL A 73 0.37 -2.29 4.16
CA VAL A 73 -0.91 -2.71 4.74
C VAL A 73 -0.80 -4.12 5.28
N GLU A 74 -1.23 -4.31 6.53
CA GLU A 74 -1.50 -5.63 7.08
C GLU A 74 -2.91 -6.07 6.70
N ASP A 75 -3.05 -7.31 6.22
CA ASP A 75 -4.36 -7.89 5.96
C ASP A 75 -4.95 -8.57 7.20
N SER A 76 -6.21 -8.98 7.14
CA SER A 76 -6.93 -9.61 8.26
C SER A 76 -6.37 -10.97 8.69
N ASP A 77 -5.47 -11.56 7.91
CA ASP A 77 -4.76 -12.80 8.27
C ASP A 77 -3.39 -12.48 8.93
N GLY A 78 -3.00 -11.20 9.09
CA GLY A 78 -1.71 -10.75 9.65
C GLY A 78 -0.56 -10.75 8.65
N ASP A 79 -0.84 -10.87 7.36
CA ASP A 79 0.17 -10.84 6.31
C ASP A 79 0.36 -9.41 5.77
N LEU A 80 1.57 -9.08 5.32
CA LEU A 80 1.93 -7.72 4.90
C LEU A 80 1.95 -7.56 3.38
N TRP A 81 1.44 -6.44 2.93
CA TRP A 81 1.40 -6.03 1.53
C TRP A 81 2.13 -4.70 1.35
N PHE A 82 2.91 -4.58 0.29
CA PHE A 82 3.73 -3.41 0.00
C PHE A 82 3.48 -2.93 -1.42
N ALA A 83 2.97 -1.70 -1.57
CA ALA A 83 2.88 -1.04 -2.85
C ALA A 83 4.23 -0.45 -3.24
N THR A 84 4.69 -0.69 -4.45
CA THR A 84 6.00 -0.21 -4.92
C THR A 84 5.95 0.42 -6.30
N SER A 85 7.04 1.07 -6.70
CA SER A 85 7.19 1.62 -8.06
C SER A 85 7.38 0.58 -9.15
N ASN A 86 7.40 -0.72 -8.82
CA ASN A 86 7.47 -1.80 -9.81
C ASN A 86 6.70 -3.04 -9.34
N GLY A 87 5.42 -2.86 -9.05
CA GLY A 87 4.54 -3.95 -8.60
C GLY A 87 4.22 -3.90 -7.13
N ILE A 88 3.68 -5.02 -6.65
CA ILE A 88 3.25 -5.23 -5.27
C ILE A 88 4.02 -6.42 -4.71
N SER A 89 4.55 -6.27 -3.49
CA SER A 89 5.08 -7.39 -2.71
C SER A 89 4.07 -7.82 -1.65
N PHE A 90 3.98 -9.12 -1.46
CA PHE A 90 3.24 -9.75 -0.38
C PHE A 90 4.21 -10.57 0.47
N TYR A 91 4.13 -10.44 1.77
CA TYR A 91 4.93 -11.18 2.73
C TYR A 91 4.02 -11.95 3.68
N GLN A 92 4.09 -13.26 3.62
CA GLN A 92 3.39 -14.14 4.54
C GLN A 92 4.14 -14.23 5.85
N THR A 93 3.56 -13.69 6.91
CA THR A 93 4.23 -13.49 8.19
C THR A 93 4.61 -14.79 8.88
N ASP A 94 3.72 -15.80 8.85
CA ASP A 94 3.94 -17.09 9.48
C ASP A 94 5.04 -17.93 8.80
N THR A 95 5.02 -17.99 7.47
CA THR A 95 5.94 -18.83 6.68
C THR A 95 7.19 -18.09 6.24
N LYS A 96 7.19 -16.75 6.36
CA LYS A 96 8.24 -15.84 5.86
C LYS A 96 8.45 -15.93 4.35
N GLU A 97 7.40 -16.28 3.63
CA GLU A 97 7.42 -16.39 2.18
C GLU A 97 7.03 -15.07 1.51
N TRP A 98 7.73 -14.79 0.41
CA TRP A 98 7.47 -13.62 -0.43
C TRP A 98 6.77 -14.03 -1.72
N ARG A 99 5.89 -13.15 -2.17
CA ARG A 99 5.27 -13.21 -3.50
C ARG A 99 5.20 -11.81 -4.09
N SER A 100 5.38 -11.70 -5.39
CA SER A 100 5.27 -10.42 -6.12
C SER A 100 4.16 -10.49 -7.15
N PHE A 101 3.56 -9.34 -7.44
CA PHE A 101 2.53 -9.15 -8.45
C PHE A 101 2.87 -7.92 -9.29
N PHE A 102 2.55 -7.98 -10.58
CA PHE A 102 2.69 -6.84 -11.49
C PHE A 102 4.11 -6.28 -11.60
N SER A 103 5.13 -7.09 -11.39
CA SER A 103 6.50 -6.69 -11.70
C SER A 103 6.68 -6.50 -13.20
N SER A 104 7.75 -5.84 -13.62
CA SER A 104 8.08 -5.66 -15.04
C SER A 104 8.23 -6.99 -15.82
N PHE A 105 8.25 -8.10 -15.12
CA PHE A 105 8.27 -9.46 -15.70
C PHE A 105 6.87 -10.08 -15.81
N ASP A 106 5.86 -9.52 -15.15
CA ASP A 106 4.49 -10.00 -15.18
C ASP A 106 3.64 -9.07 -16.06
N PRO A 107 2.86 -9.58 -17.00
CA PRO A 107 1.98 -8.71 -17.79
C PRO A 107 0.92 -8.07 -16.89
N VAL A 108 0.91 -6.73 -16.83
CA VAL A 108 -0.18 -5.98 -16.22
C VAL A 108 -1.32 -5.90 -17.21
N PRO A 109 -2.51 -6.44 -16.91
CA PRO A 109 -3.64 -6.31 -17.81
C PRO A 109 -3.99 -4.84 -18.04
N ASN A 110 -3.94 -4.41 -19.31
CA ASN A 110 -4.34 -3.08 -19.79
C ASN A 110 -3.47 -1.90 -19.34
N ASP A 111 -2.26 -2.12 -18.82
CA ASP A 111 -1.36 -1.02 -18.44
C ASP A 111 0.10 -1.45 -18.52
N GLU A 112 0.95 -0.54 -19.02
CA GLU A 112 2.41 -0.70 -19.00
C GLU A 112 3.02 -0.12 -17.72
N ASN A 113 2.19 0.46 -16.83
CA ASN A 113 2.65 1.13 -15.64
C ASN A 113 2.50 0.22 -14.42
N HIS A 114 3.62 -0.09 -13.81
CA HIS A 114 3.72 -0.98 -12.64
C HIS A 114 3.80 -0.23 -11.30
N ILE A 115 3.53 1.09 -11.28
CA ILE A 115 3.63 1.92 -10.07
C ILE A 115 2.32 1.84 -9.29
N PHE A 116 2.39 1.25 -8.10
CA PHE A 116 1.30 1.20 -7.13
C PHE A 116 1.60 2.15 -5.96
N LEU A 117 0.60 2.93 -5.57
CA LEU A 117 0.72 3.97 -4.54
C LEU A 117 -0.11 3.68 -3.30
N ALA A 118 -1.19 2.89 -3.45
CA ALA A 118 -2.16 2.66 -2.39
C ALA A 118 -2.66 1.22 -2.39
N LEU A 119 -2.86 0.69 -1.19
CA LEU A 119 -3.43 -0.62 -0.91
C LEU A 119 -4.56 -0.48 0.11
N CYS A 120 -5.58 -1.34 0.01
CA CYS A 120 -6.63 -1.42 1.02
C CYS A 120 -7.26 -2.81 1.03
N GLU A 121 -7.29 -3.48 2.17
CA GLU A 121 -8.11 -4.67 2.33
C GLU A 121 -9.57 -4.26 2.46
N VAL A 122 -10.34 -4.43 1.39
CA VAL A 122 -11.76 -4.03 1.33
C VAL A 122 -12.68 -5.04 2.02
N SER A 123 -12.28 -6.29 2.05
CA SER A 123 -12.90 -7.37 2.84
C SER A 123 -11.87 -8.47 3.09
N PRO A 124 -12.06 -9.35 4.11
CA PRO A 124 -11.07 -10.35 4.48
C PRO A 124 -10.58 -11.19 3.30
N GLY A 125 -9.28 -11.07 2.99
CA GLY A 125 -8.62 -11.73 1.88
C GLY A 125 -8.87 -11.10 0.50
N VAL A 126 -9.38 -9.86 0.44
CA VAL A 126 -9.57 -9.10 -0.81
C VAL A 126 -8.85 -7.77 -0.73
N MET A 127 -7.71 -7.68 -1.39
CA MET A 127 -6.90 -6.47 -1.48
C MET A 127 -7.25 -5.67 -2.74
N TRP A 128 -7.44 -4.36 -2.59
CA TRP A 128 -7.50 -3.41 -3.68
C TRP A 128 -6.19 -2.65 -3.78
N ALA A 129 -5.72 -2.45 -5.00
CA ALA A 129 -4.48 -1.73 -5.27
C ALA A 129 -4.70 -0.68 -6.37
N GLY A 130 -4.22 0.52 -6.14
CA GLY A 130 -4.26 1.64 -7.06
C GLY A 130 -2.91 2.33 -7.19
N GLY A 131 -2.72 3.09 -8.26
CA GLY A 131 -1.46 3.79 -8.51
C GLY A 131 -1.54 4.69 -9.72
N TYR A 132 -0.48 4.71 -10.53
CA TYR A 132 -0.43 5.50 -11.77
C TYR A 132 -1.25 4.88 -12.91
N THR A 133 -2.29 4.16 -12.57
CA THR A 133 -3.23 3.56 -13.49
C THR A 133 -4.61 4.15 -13.28
N SER A 134 -5.43 4.14 -14.31
CA SER A 134 -6.78 4.71 -14.25
C SER A 134 -7.82 3.84 -13.54
N GLY A 135 -7.43 2.65 -13.06
CA GLY A 135 -8.33 1.70 -12.41
C GLY A 135 -7.78 1.12 -11.12
N ILE A 136 -8.52 0.17 -10.57
CA ILE A 136 -8.17 -0.55 -9.36
C ILE A 136 -7.93 -2.02 -9.70
N TYR A 137 -6.86 -2.58 -9.19
CA TYR A 137 -6.62 -4.02 -9.24
C TYR A 137 -7.16 -4.65 -7.97
N LYS A 138 -8.02 -5.65 -8.13
CA LYS A 138 -8.53 -6.47 -7.04
C LYS A 138 -7.76 -7.79 -7.01
N ILE A 139 -7.19 -8.15 -5.86
CA ILE A 139 -6.47 -9.39 -5.64
C ILE A 139 -7.25 -10.21 -4.60
N GLU A 140 -7.72 -11.39 -4.97
CA GLU A 140 -8.49 -12.29 -4.10
C GLU A 140 -7.57 -13.40 -3.57
N LYS A 141 -7.00 -13.22 -2.37
CA LYS A 141 -6.04 -14.12 -1.72
C LYS A 141 -6.56 -15.55 -1.59
N LYS A 142 -7.79 -15.70 -1.09
CA LYS A 142 -8.45 -17.00 -0.88
C LYS A 142 -8.83 -17.75 -2.17
N LYS A 143 -8.71 -17.08 -3.32
CA LYS A 143 -8.90 -17.67 -4.65
C LYS A 143 -7.58 -17.90 -5.38
N GLY A 144 -6.51 -18.19 -4.64
CA GLY A 144 -5.18 -18.38 -5.19
C GLY A 144 -4.55 -17.11 -5.74
N PHE A 145 -4.86 -15.97 -5.10
CA PHE A 145 -4.42 -14.63 -5.53
C PHE A 145 -4.94 -14.25 -6.93
N LYS A 146 -6.21 -14.58 -7.19
CA LYS A 146 -6.84 -14.19 -8.45
C LYS A 146 -6.87 -12.67 -8.59
N VAL A 147 -6.29 -12.17 -9.67
CA VAL A 147 -6.26 -10.76 -10.02
C VAL A 147 -7.42 -10.42 -10.96
N THR A 148 -8.08 -9.30 -10.72
CA THR A 148 -9.12 -8.73 -11.59
C THR A 148 -8.90 -7.22 -11.70
N TYR A 149 -8.82 -6.69 -12.91
CA TYR A 149 -8.81 -5.26 -13.16
C TYR A 149 -10.23 -4.70 -13.13
N LEU A 150 -10.44 -3.72 -12.27
CA LEU A 150 -11.67 -2.95 -12.18
C LEU A 150 -11.46 -1.64 -12.94
N SER A 151 -11.94 -1.59 -14.18
CA SER A 151 -11.84 -0.37 -14.99
C SER A 151 -12.63 0.79 -14.33
N PRO A 152 -12.26 2.05 -14.57
CA PRO A 152 -13.01 3.20 -14.07
C PRO A 152 -14.48 3.16 -14.48
N ALA A 153 -14.78 2.72 -15.70
CA ALA A 153 -16.15 2.55 -16.20
C ALA A 153 -16.92 1.47 -15.43
N ALA A 154 -16.25 0.39 -15.01
CA ALA A 154 -16.87 -0.67 -14.21
C ALA A 154 -17.17 -0.21 -12.78
N ILE A 155 -16.43 0.78 -12.27
CA ILE A 155 -16.60 1.30 -10.92
C ILE A 155 -17.70 2.37 -10.87
N ALA A 156 -17.96 3.17 -11.94
CA ALA A 156 -19.04 4.16 -11.92
C ALA A 156 -19.36 4.94 -13.20
N GLY A 157 -18.92 4.57 -14.35
CA GLY A 157 -19.19 5.37 -15.58
C GLY A 157 -18.55 6.76 -15.56
N VAL A 158 -17.56 6.98 -14.72
CA VAL A 158 -16.87 8.24 -14.49
C VAL A 158 -15.61 8.32 -15.34
N ARG A 159 -15.19 9.55 -15.66
CA ARG A 159 -13.89 9.77 -16.30
C ARG A 159 -12.79 9.07 -15.48
N PRO A 160 -11.86 8.36 -16.13
CA PRO A 160 -10.76 7.73 -15.44
C PRO A 160 -9.93 8.77 -14.69
N ASP A 161 -9.70 8.57 -13.39
CA ASP A 161 -8.61 9.25 -12.73
C ASP A 161 -7.31 8.73 -13.33
N GLN A 162 -6.38 9.62 -13.61
CA GLN A 162 -5.06 9.21 -14.09
C GLN A 162 -4.26 8.51 -13.00
N TYR A 163 -4.51 8.87 -11.72
CA TYR A 163 -3.75 8.38 -10.58
C TYR A 163 -4.70 8.12 -9.41
N ILE A 164 -4.39 7.07 -8.65
CA ILE A 164 -5.01 6.76 -7.36
C ILE A 164 -3.92 6.85 -6.31
N TYR A 165 -4.02 7.86 -5.45
CA TYR A 165 -3.01 8.15 -4.43
C TYR A 165 -3.30 7.48 -3.10
N ASP A 166 -4.57 7.25 -2.78
CA ASP A 166 -4.98 6.62 -1.54
C ASP A 166 -6.32 5.88 -1.69
N ILE A 167 -6.45 4.77 -0.96
CA ILE A 167 -7.67 3.96 -0.86
C ILE A 167 -7.87 3.62 0.61
N LYS A 168 -9.02 3.98 1.17
CA LYS A 168 -9.35 3.66 2.57
C LYS A 168 -10.77 3.12 2.69
N LYS A 169 -10.98 2.23 3.65
CA LYS A 169 -12.29 1.74 4.04
C LYS A 169 -12.74 2.50 5.28
N ASP A 170 -13.95 3.07 5.24
CA ASP A 170 -14.52 3.74 6.40
C ASP A 170 -15.18 2.74 7.38
N SER A 171 -15.51 3.20 8.57
CA SER A 171 -16.18 2.40 9.60
C SER A 171 -17.57 1.89 9.19
N GLY A 172 -18.20 2.51 8.20
CA GLY A 172 -19.45 2.08 7.59
C GLY A 172 -19.27 0.98 6.52
N GLY A 173 -18.04 0.66 6.15
CA GLY A 173 -17.70 -0.34 5.14
C GLY A 173 -17.64 0.19 3.71
N ASP A 174 -17.85 1.48 3.48
CA ASP A 174 -17.66 2.10 2.18
C ASP A 174 -16.17 2.34 1.90
N ILE A 175 -15.80 2.26 0.61
CA ILE A 175 -14.44 2.49 0.17
C ILE A 175 -14.30 3.91 -0.37
N TRP A 176 -13.31 4.62 0.12
CA TRP A 176 -12.92 5.93 -0.37
C TRP A 176 -11.67 5.81 -1.22
N SER A 177 -11.68 6.44 -2.37
CA SER A 177 -10.53 6.50 -3.27
C SER A 177 -10.21 7.95 -3.61
N GLY A 178 -9.02 8.38 -3.27
CA GLY A 178 -8.46 9.70 -3.59
C GLY A 178 -7.58 9.63 -4.84
N GLY A 179 -7.80 10.53 -5.78
CA GLY A 179 -7.08 10.58 -7.04
C GLY A 179 -6.75 12.01 -7.48
N TYR A 180 -6.28 12.16 -8.71
CA TYR A 180 -5.85 13.45 -9.24
C TYR A 180 -7.01 14.43 -9.42
N TYR A 181 -8.22 13.94 -9.76
CA TYR A 181 -9.36 14.80 -10.07
C TYR A 181 -10.53 14.68 -9.09
N HIS A 182 -10.64 13.57 -8.36
CA HIS A 182 -11.85 13.26 -7.61
C HIS A 182 -11.56 12.52 -6.32
N LEU A 183 -12.38 12.82 -5.30
CA LEU A 183 -12.63 11.90 -4.20
C LEU A 183 -13.87 11.08 -4.55
N LYS A 184 -13.76 9.77 -4.43
CA LYS A 184 -14.85 8.81 -4.69
C LYS A 184 -15.20 8.08 -3.41
N ARG A 185 -16.49 7.91 -3.16
CA ARG A 185 -17.03 6.98 -2.17
C ARG A 185 -17.75 5.87 -2.89
N ILE A 186 -17.36 4.63 -2.63
CA ILE A 186 -17.83 3.42 -3.30
C ILE A 186 -18.49 2.51 -2.28
N ASN A 187 -19.78 2.27 -2.43
CA ASN A 187 -20.48 1.27 -1.63
C ASN A 187 -20.37 -0.08 -2.31
N LEU A 188 -19.75 -1.06 -1.62
CA LEU A 188 -19.47 -2.38 -2.19
C LEU A 188 -20.72 -3.24 -2.38
N GLU A 189 -21.76 -3.05 -1.57
CA GLU A 189 -23.00 -3.84 -1.62
C GLU A 189 -23.90 -3.36 -2.76
N THR A 190 -24.19 -2.05 -2.80
CA THR A 190 -25.08 -1.45 -3.79
C THR A 190 -24.37 -1.11 -5.10
N LYS A 191 -23.02 -1.15 -5.12
CA LYS A 191 -22.17 -0.68 -6.22
C LYS A 191 -22.37 0.78 -6.61
N ASN A 192 -23.01 1.55 -5.73
CA ASN A 192 -23.17 2.99 -5.94
C ASN A 192 -21.82 3.70 -5.73
N VAL A 193 -21.55 4.65 -6.61
CA VAL A 193 -20.37 5.52 -6.49
C VAL A 193 -20.82 6.96 -6.43
N ARG A 194 -20.36 7.66 -5.40
CA ARG A 194 -20.53 9.09 -5.24
C ARG A 194 -19.21 9.80 -5.49
N LEU A 195 -19.25 10.81 -6.35
CA LEU A 195 -18.12 11.68 -6.65
C LEU A 195 -18.22 12.97 -5.86
N TYR A 196 -17.06 13.43 -5.41
CA TYR A 196 -16.89 14.73 -4.79
C TYR A 196 -15.95 15.56 -5.68
N PRO A 197 -16.49 16.38 -6.60
CA PRO A 197 -15.68 17.20 -7.49
C PRO A 197 -15.11 18.42 -6.76
N GLY A 198 -14.10 19.05 -7.34
CA GLY A 198 -13.55 20.32 -6.86
C GLY A 198 -12.28 20.20 -6.02
N VAL A 199 -11.68 19.01 -5.99
CA VAL A 199 -10.37 18.78 -5.35
C VAL A 199 -9.34 18.54 -6.45
N SER A 200 -8.27 19.33 -6.44
CA SER A 200 -7.25 19.24 -7.48
C SER A 200 -6.34 18.02 -7.33
N SER A 201 -6.20 17.51 -6.10
CA SER A 201 -5.41 16.32 -5.81
C SER A 201 -5.68 15.87 -4.36
N ILE A 202 -5.88 14.58 -4.15
CA ILE A 202 -6.03 14.00 -2.82
C ILE A 202 -4.94 12.96 -2.65
N THR A 203 -4.03 13.23 -1.77
CA THR A 203 -2.87 12.38 -1.49
C THR A 203 -3.05 11.48 -0.26
N THR A 204 -4.00 11.83 0.62
CA THR A 204 -4.29 11.08 1.84
C THR A 204 -5.74 11.22 2.25
N ILE A 205 -6.35 10.15 2.72
CA ILE A 205 -7.71 10.08 3.26
C ILE A 205 -7.61 9.63 4.72
N GLN A 206 -8.25 10.39 5.63
CA GLN A 206 -8.30 10.03 7.05
C GLN A 206 -9.75 10.10 7.55
N GLU A 207 -10.17 9.09 8.30
CA GLU A 207 -11.42 9.12 9.04
C GLU A 207 -11.17 9.76 10.41
N LYS A 208 -12.02 10.71 10.80
CA LYS A 208 -11.92 11.30 12.14
C LYS A 208 -12.41 10.29 13.17
N ASP A 209 -11.56 9.91 14.11
CA ASP A 209 -11.97 9.08 15.24
C ASP A 209 -12.98 9.84 16.11
N SER A 210 -14.21 9.35 16.15
CA SER A 210 -15.31 9.94 16.93
C SER A 210 -15.16 9.77 18.46
N ARG A 211 -14.09 9.08 18.91
CA ARG A 211 -13.81 8.83 20.33
C ARG A 211 -13.04 9.95 21.03
N GLN A 212 -12.73 11.05 20.33
CA GLN A 212 -12.02 12.22 20.89
C GLN A 212 -12.94 13.43 21.14
N MET A 213 -14.23 13.24 21.41
CA MET A 213 -15.13 14.29 21.90
C MET A 213 -15.63 13.96 23.30
#